data_98a1037bc338978c8bcc3306e5282d8e
#
_entry.id   98a1037bc338978c8bcc3306e5282d8e
#
_cell.length_a   1.000
_cell.length_b   1.000
_cell.length_c   1.000
_cell.angle_alpha   90.00
_cell.angle_beta   90.00
_cell.angle_gamma   90.00
#
_symmetry.space_group_name_H-M   'P 1'
#
loop_
_entity.id
_entity.type
_entity.pdbx_description
1 polymer ?
#
loop_
_entity_poly.entity_id
_entity_poly.type
_entity_poly.pdbx_seq_one_letter_code
_entity_poly.pdbx_strand_id
1 'polypeptide(L)'
;MRGITFDIAHLLAGSLVLVSFLELYQDRLYALLNVYAAHAFILAASVAWQALAQDAPHLYVTAAIALVFKAIVIPVALHRIIVRLGIHREIEKVVGVGFAMLAGIGLVALAMVVMLRVTQEADPLAREDLAFALSVVLLGLLMMVTRRNAVSQVVGFMSLENGLVLAATGAKGMPLVVEISVAFSILIAFIVIGIFLFRIRERFDTIDVQALDRFRGERP
;
A
#
# COMPACT_ATOMS: atom_id res chain seq x y z
N MET A 1 10.06 -28.36 13.44
CA MET A 1 9.36 -27.08 13.67
C MET A 1 9.95 -25.92 12.84
N ARG A 2 11.28 -25.81 12.65
CA ARG A 2 11.89 -24.72 11.82
C ARG A 2 11.38 -24.67 10.37
N GLY A 3 11.09 -25.79 9.70
CA GLY A 3 10.58 -25.81 8.33
C GLY A 3 9.21 -25.15 8.18
N ILE A 4 8.24 -25.50 9.01
CA ILE A 4 6.87 -24.97 8.91
C ILE A 4 6.82 -23.46 9.16
N THR A 5 7.61 -22.98 10.14
CA THR A 5 7.69 -21.53 10.44
C THR A 5 8.22 -20.75 9.24
N PHE A 6 9.14 -21.33 8.53
CA PHE A 6 9.76 -20.85 7.32
C PHE A 6 8.76 -20.80 6.15
N ASP A 7 8.11 -21.94 5.91
CA ASP A 7 7.19 -22.08 4.78
C ASP A 7 6.02 -21.09 4.89
N ILE A 8 5.54 -20.81 6.12
CA ILE A 8 4.47 -19.83 6.35
C ILE A 8 4.95 -18.39 6.09
N ALA A 9 6.17 -18.02 6.52
CA ALA A 9 6.73 -16.70 6.24
C ALA A 9 6.83 -16.46 4.73
N HIS A 10 7.36 -17.44 3.99
CA HIS A 10 7.47 -17.41 2.53
C HIS A 10 6.12 -17.32 1.82
N LEU A 11 5.14 -18.10 2.29
CA LEU A 11 3.78 -18.06 1.75
C LEU A 11 3.17 -16.67 1.92
N LEU A 12 3.33 -16.04 3.08
CA LEU A 12 2.82 -14.71 3.34
C LEU A 12 3.54 -13.65 2.50
N ALA A 13 4.87 -13.70 2.42
CA ALA A 13 5.65 -12.78 1.61
C ALA A 13 5.34 -12.92 0.11
N GLY A 14 5.26 -14.15 -0.40
CA GLY A 14 4.85 -14.42 -1.78
C GLY A 14 3.42 -13.99 -2.08
N SER A 15 2.50 -14.14 -1.11
CA SER A 15 1.12 -13.66 -1.23
C SER A 15 1.03 -12.14 -1.38
N LEU A 16 1.92 -11.37 -0.73
CA LEU A 16 2.00 -9.92 -0.90
C LEU A 16 2.35 -9.55 -2.34
N VAL A 17 3.29 -10.25 -2.97
CA VAL A 17 3.63 -10.04 -4.39
C VAL A 17 2.43 -10.31 -5.29
N LEU A 18 1.72 -11.43 -5.06
CA LEU A 18 0.51 -11.77 -5.84
C LEU A 18 -0.58 -10.70 -5.70
N VAL A 19 -0.82 -10.22 -4.48
CA VAL A 19 -1.82 -9.16 -4.25
C VAL A 19 -1.37 -7.83 -4.84
N SER A 20 -0.07 -7.52 -4.87
CA SER A 20 0.45 -6.35 -5.61
C SER A 20 0.15 -6.42 -7.11
N PHE A 21 0.21 -7.60 -7.73
CA PHE A 21 -0.26 -7.77 -9.11
C PHE A 21 -1.77 -7.58 -9.24
N LEU A 22 -2.56 -8.04 -8.26
CA LEU A 22 -4.00 -7.79 -8.26
C LEU A 22 -4.31 -6.28 -8.14
N GLU A 23 -3.52 -5.50 -7.38
CA GLU A 23 -3.63 -4.04 -7.35
C GLU A 23 -3.35 -3.40 -8.72
N LEU A 24 -2.30 -3.83 -9.42
CA LEU A 24 -1.99 -3.38 -10.77
C LEU A 24 -3.09 -3.69 -11.78
N TYR A 25 -3.78 -4.81 -11.60
CA TYR A 25 -4.87 -5.25 -12.48
C TYR A 25 -6.14 -4.41 -12.32
N GLN A 26 -6.40 -3.87 -11.13
CA GLN A 26 -7.67 -3.20 -10.83
C GLN A 26 -7.91 -1.95 -11.70
N ASP A 27 -9.16 -1.84 -12.21
CA ASP A 27 -9.65 -0.72 -13.00
C ASP A 27 -10.62 0.19 -12.25
N ARG A 28 -11.12 -0.28 -11.09
CA ARG A 28 -12.11 0.41 -10.28
C ARG A 28 -11.52 0.79 -8.92
N LEU A 29 -11.69 2.04 -8.51
CA LEU A 29 -11.15 2.55 -7.23
C LEU A 29 -11.62 1.73 -6.02
N TYR A 30 -12.89 1.34 -5.97
CA TYR A 30 -13.38 0.54 -4.85
C TYR A 30 -12.77 -0.86 -4.79
N ALA A 31 -12.60 -1.51 -5.94
CA ALA A 31 -11.94 -2.81 -6.00
C ALA A 31 -10.48 -2.69 -5.60
N LEU A 32 -9.80 -1.63 -6.05
CA LEU A 32 -8.43 -1.34 -5.66
C LEU A 32 -8.28 -1.17 -4.14
N LEU A 33 -9.18 -0.40 -3.49
CA LEU A 33 -9.14 -0.22 -2.04
C LEU A 33 -9.36 -1.52 -1.27
N ASN A 34 -10.25 -2.39 -1.76
CA ASN A 34 -10.48 -3.71 -1.13
C ASN A 34 -9.25 -4.62 -1.29
N VAL A 35 -8.60 -4.61 -2.46
CA VAL A 35 -7.36 -5.37 -2.69
C VAL A 35 -6.23 -4.83 -1.83
N TYR A 36 -6.11 -3.50 -1.69
CA TYR A 36 -5.15 -2.89 -0.79
C TYR A 36 -5.41 -3.25 0.69
N ALA A 37 -6.67 -3.27 1.12
CA ALA A 37 -7.02 -3.72 2.48
C ALA A 37 -6.57 -5.17 2.72
N ALA A 38 -6.77 -6.06 1.74
CA ALA A 38 -6.28 -7.44 1.80
C ALA A 38 -4.73 -7.48 1.83
N HIS A 39 -4.06 -6.66 1.03
CA HIS A 39 -2.59 -6.53 1.02
C HIS A 39 -2.07 -6.13 2.40
N ALA A 40 -2.65 -5.10 3.02
CA ALA A 40 -2.29 -4.64 4.35
C ALA A 40 -2.60 -5.68 5.45
N PHE A 41 -3.69 -6.44 5.29
CA PHE A 41 -4.02 -7.54 6.21
C PHE A 41 -2.97 -8.66 6.14
N ILE A 42 -2.56 -9.07 4.94
CA ILE A 42 -1.52 -10.10 4.76
C ILE A 42 -0.19 -9.59 5.32
N LEU A 43 0.15 -8.30 5.14
CA LEU A 43 1.33 -7.71 5.76
C LEU A 43 1.25 -7.82 7.29
N ALA A 44 0.13 -7.42 7.91
CA ALA A 44 -0.05 -7.50 9.35
C ALA A 44 0.10 -8.94 9.87
N ALA A 45 -0.45 -9.91 9.13
CA ALA A 45 -0.28 -11.34 9.43
C ALA A 45 1.19 -11.79 9.29
N SER A 46 1.90 -11.32 8.25
CA SER A 46 3.33 -11.60 8.05
C SER A 46 4.17 -11.04 9.18
N VAL A 47 3.93 -9.78 9.58
CA VAL A 47 4.66 -9.13 10.70
C VAL A 47 4.36 -9.85 12.02
N ALA A 48 3.10 -10.23 12.28
CA ALA A 48 2.73 -10.98 13.47
C ALA A 48 3.40 -12.37 13.50
N TRP A 49 3.52 -13.01 12.33
CA TRP A 49 4.23 -14.28 12.21
C TRP A 49 5.73 -14.13 12.47
N GLN A 50 6.36 -13.07 11.95
CA GLN A 50 7.76 -12.76 12.22
C GLN A 50 7.98 -12.45 13.73
N ALA A 51 7.03 -11.77 14.38
CA ALA A 51 7.07 -11.54 15.82
C ALA A 51 7.16 -12.87 16.63
N LEU A 52 6.36 -13.85 16.23
CA LEU A 52 6.39 -15.20 16.81
C LEU A 52 7.71 -15.93 16.48
N ALA A 53 8.14 -15.89 15.23
CA ALA A 53 9.31 -16.63 14.74
C ALA A 53 10.64 -16.12 15.33
N GLN A 54 10.72 -14.81 15.60
CA GLN A 54 11.92 -14.13 16.10
C GLN A 54 11.90 -13.89 17.61
N ASP A 55 10.81 -14.24 18.29
CA ASP A 55 10.57 -13.90 19.71
C ASP A 55 10.74 -12.40 19.99
N ALA A 56 10.14 -11.58 19.11
CA ALA A 56 10.27 -10.12 19.06
C ALA A 56 8.92 -9.44 19.38
N PRO A 57 8.56 -9.24 20.65
CA PRO A 57 7.24 -8.76 21.04
C PRO A 57 6.91 -7.35 20.53
N HIS A 58 7.91 -6.50 20.25
CA HIS A 58 7.70 -5.17 19.66
C HIS A 58 7.07 -5.24 18.27
N LEU A 59 7.30 -6.30 17.50
CA LEU A 59 6.70 -6.46 16.17
C LEU A 59 5.18 -6.69 16.24
N TYR A 60 4.62 -7.16 17.36
CA TYR A 60 3.16 -7.24 17.52
C TYR A 60 2.50 -5.86 17.52
N VAL A 61 3.18 -4.85 18.04
CA VAL A 61 2.70 -3.46 17.98
C VAL A 61 2.66 -2.99 16.53
N THR A 62 3.71 -3.27 15.76
CA THR A 62 3.77 -2.96 14.33
C THR A 62 2.67 -3.69 13.54
N ALA A 63 2.46 -4.97 13.83
CA ALA A 63 1.38 -5.75 13.22
C ALA A 63 -0.01 -5.17 13.55
N ALA A 64 -0.25 -4.78 14.79
CA ALA A 64 -1.51 -4.18 15.22
C ALA A 64 -1.74 -2.82 14.53
N ILE A 65 -0.70 -1.98 14.42
CA ILE A 65 -0.78 -0.70 13.70
C ILE A 65 -1.07 -0.93 12.22
N ALA A 66 -0.37 -1.86 11.56
CA ALA A 66 -0.63 -2.20 10.17
C ALA A 66 -2.07 -2.69 9.98
N LEU A 67 -2.57 -3.55 10.85
CA LEU A 67 -3.93 -4.07 10.80
C LEU A 67 -4.98 -2.95 10.97
N VAL A 68 -4.84 -2.13 12.01
CA VAL A 68 -5.84 -1.11 12.32
C VAL A 68 -5.79 0.04 11.30
N PHE A 69 -4.62 0.61 11.08
CA PHE A 69 -4.52 1.81 10.23
C PHE A 69 -4.52 1.47 8.75
N LYS A 70 -3.68 0.53 8.29
CA LYS A 70 -3.53 0.24 6.86
C LYS A 70 -4.65 -0.65 6.31
N ALA A 71 -5.08 -1.67 7.05
CA ALA A 71 -6.11 -2.57 6.54
C ALA A 71 -7.54 -2.05 6.77
N ILE A 72 -7.78 -1.19 7.76
CA ILE A 72 -9.13 -0.74 8.11
C ILE A 72 -9.30 0.77 7.93
N VAL A 73 -8.57 1.60 8.70
CA VAL A 73 -8.82 3.04 8.79
C VAL A 73 -8.63 3.72 7.43
N ILE A 74 -7.52 3.47 6.76
CA ILE A 74 -7.18 4.13 5.51
C ILE A 74 -8.11 3.71 4.36
N PRO A 75 -8.37 2.40 4.10
CA PRO A 75 -9.34 2.01 3.07
C PRO A 75 -10.74 2.57 3.33
N VAL A 76 -11.22 2.57 4.57
CA VAL A 76 -12.52 3.15 4.94
C VAL A 76 -12.54 4.67 4.72
N ALA A 77 -11.49 5.38 5.11
CA ALA A 77 -11.38 6.83 4.90
C ALA A 77 -11.37 7.16 3.41
N LEU A 78 -10.55 6.50 2.60
CA LEU A 78 -10.49 6.69 1.16
C LEU A 78 -11.81 6.32 0.48
N HIS A 79 -12.47 5.25 0.91
CA HIS A 79 -13.80 4.88 0.40
C HIS A 79 -14.82 6.00 0.65
N ARG A 80 -14.86 6.54 1.88
CA ARG A 80 -15.75 7.66 2.22
C ARG A 80 -15.43 8.92 1.40
N ILE A 81 -14.16 9.20 1.14
CA ILE A 81 -13.70 10.30 0.29
C ILE A 81 -14.24 10.14 -1.13
N ILE A 82 -14.06 8.97 -1.75
CA ILE A 82 -14.50 8.70 -3.11
C ILE A 82 -16.03 8.85 -3.23
N VAL A 83 -16.77 8.33 -2.25
CA VAL A 83 -18.25 8.45 -2.23
C VAL A 83 -18.68 9.90 -2.12
N ARG A 84 -18.12 10.65 -1.17
CA ARG A 84 -18.54 12.04 -0.90
C ARG A 84 -18.14 13.03 -1.99
N LEU A 85 -16.99 12.82 -2.62
CA LEU A 85 -16.52 13.71 -3.70
C LEU A 85 -17.10 13.34 -5.06
N GLY A 86 -17.86 12.24 -5.19
CA GLY A 86 -18.40 11.79 -6.47
C GLY A 86 -17.30 11.51 -7.50
N ILE A 87 -16.11 11.09 -7.05
CA ILE A 87 -14.98 10.81 -7.93
C ILE A 87 -15.36 9.68 -8.89
N HIS A 88 -14.99 9.83 -10.17
CA HIS A 88 -15.20 8.78 -11.17
C HIS A 88 -14.59 7.47 -10.69
N ARG A 89 -15.39 6.41 -10.75
CA ARG A 89 -15.03 5.09 -10.19
C ARG A 89 -13.97 4.37 -11.02
N GLU A 90 -13.73 4.82 -12.24
CA GLU A 90 -12.74 4.24 -13.15
C GLU A 90 -11.37 4.88 -12.94
N ILE A 91 -10.33 4.05 -13.02
CA ILE A 91 -8.95 4.47 -12.84
C ILE A 91 -8.37 4.80 -14.21
N GLU A 92 -8.00 6.05 -14.41
CA GLU A 92 -7.22 6.44 -15.58
C GLU A 92 -5.80 5.88 -15.52
N LYS A 93 -5.42 5.17 -16.57
CA LYS A 93 -4.10 4.54 -16.69
C LYS A 93 -3.28 5.26 -17.77
N VAL A 94 -1.97 5.40 -17.51
CA VAL A 94 -1.01 5.92 -18.51
C VAL A 94 -0.71 4.85 -19.55
N VAL A 95 -0.67 3.59 -19.14
CA VAL A 95 -0.34 2.44 -20.00
C VAL A 95 -1.40 1.35 -19.86
N GLY A 96 -1.53 0.51 -20.87
CA GLY A 96 -2.44 -0.64 -20.83
C GLY A 96 -2.08 -1.65 -19.74
N VAL A 97 -3.09 -2.34 -19.20
CA VAL A 97 -2.91 -3.33 -18.12
C VAL A 97 -1.91 -4.42 -18.50
N GLY A 98 -1.99 -4.93 -19.74
CA GLY A 98 -1.07 -5.97 -20.22
C GLY A 98 0.40 -5.53 -20.17
N PHE A 99 0.70 -4.29 -20.58
CA PHE A 99 2.05 -3.75 -20.49
C PHE A 99 2.49 -3.58 -19.03
N ALA A 100 1.63 -3.06 -18.15
CA ALA A 100 1.94 -2.92 -16.73
C ALA A 100 2.20 -4.28 -16.07
N MET A 101 1.44 -5.32 -16.42
CA MET A 101 1.64 -6.68 -15.91
C MET A 101 2.99 -7.27 -16.40
N LEU A 102 3.32 -7.11 -17.68
CA LEU A 102 4.61 -7.57 -18.22
C LEU A 102 5.79 -6.83 -17.59
N ALA A 103 5.68 -5.50 -17.44
CA ALA A 103 6.68 -4.72 -16.73
C ALA A 103 6.82 -5.18 -15.26
N GLY A 104 5.71 -5.46 -14.59
CA GLY A 104 5.69 -6.01 -13.24
C GLY A 104 6.43 -7.35 -13.12
N ILE A 105 6.19 -8.28 -14.03
CA ILE A 105 6.91 -9.55 -14.09
C ILE A 105 8.42 -9.31 -14.27
N GLY A 106 8.80 -8.40 -15.16
CA GLY A 106 10.21 -8.03 -15.38
C GLY A 106 10.85 -7.44 -14.12
N LEU A 107 10.12 -6.58 -13.38
CA LEU A 107 10.60 -5.99 -12.12
C LEU A 107 10.76 -7.04 -11.01
N VAL A 108 9.82 -7.99 -10.89
CA VAL A 108 9.95 -9.10 -9.94
C VAL A 108 11.15 -9.98 -10.29
N ALA A 109 11.34 -10.32 -11.56
CA ALA A 109 12.53 -11.06 -12.00
C ALA A 109 13.82 -10.29 -11.69
N LEU A 110 13.84 -8.96 -11.92
CA LEU A 110 14.96 -8.09 -11.55
C LEU A 110 15.22 -8.11 -10.04
N ALA A 111 14.17 -7.98 -9.21
CA ALA A 111 14.30 -8.04 -7.76
C ALA A 111 14.94 -9.36 -7.30
N MET A 112 14.49 -10.49 -7.84
CA MET A 112 15.05 -11.81 -7.55
C MET A 112 16.54 -11.89 -7.93
N VAL A 113 16.91 -11.47 -9.15
CA VAL A 113 18.30 -11.49 -9.62
C VAL A 113 19.19 -10.59 -8.78
N VAL A 114 18.74 -9.38 -8.46
CA VAL A 114 19.50 -8.42 -7.64
C VAL A 114 19.72 -8.97 -6.24
N MET A 115 18.66 -9.45 -5.58
CA MET A 115 18.78 -9.97 -4.22
C MET A 115 19.62 -11.24 -4.14
N LEU A 116 19.53 -12.14 -5.12
CA LEU A 116 20.40 -13.31 -5.20
C LEU A 116 21.89 -12.95 -5.25
N ARG A 117 22.23 -11.81 -5.86
CA ARG A 117 23.63 -11.35 -5.96
C ARG A 117 24.09 -10.60 -4.70
N VAL A 118 23.24 -9.72 -4.18
CA VAL A 118 23.61 -8.83 -3.05
C VAL A 118 23.65 -9.59 -1.72
N THR A 119 22.83 -10.62 -1.56
CA THR A 119 22.67 -11.35 -0.30
C THR A 119 23.36 -12.73 -0.29
N GLN A 120 24.45 -12.90 -1.05
CA GLN A 120 25.15 -14.20 -1.14
C GLN A 120 25.66 -14.70 0.21
N GLU A 121 26.03 -13.78 1.12
CA GLU A 121 26.52 -14.10 2.47
C GLU A 121 25.42 -14.08 3.55
N ALA A 122 24.16 -13.71 3.19
CA ALA A 122 23.06 -13.69 4.12
C ALA A 122 22.42 -15.07 4.31
N ASP A 123 21.73 -15.26 5.44
CA ASP A 123 20.89 -16.43 5.67
C ASP A 123 19.91 -16.62 4.49
N PRO A 124 19.76 -17.82 3.91
CA PRO A 124 18.83 -18.09 2.82
C PRO A 124 17.41 -17.54 3.03
N LEU A 125 16.94 -17.53 4.27
CA LEU A 125 15.65 -16.96 4.70
C LEU A 125 15.55 -15.47 4.45
N ALA A 126 16.51 -14.72 4.99
CA ALA A 126 16.55 -13.28 4.86
C ALA A 126 16.67 -12.87 3.37
N ARG A 127 17.35 -13.69 2.57
CA ARG A 127 17.52 -13.46 1.13
C ARG A 127 16.19 -13.50 0.38
N GLU A 128 15.37 -14.52 0.61
CA GLU A 128 14.11 -14.69 -0.12
C GLU A 128 13.08 -13.68 0.32
N ASP A 129 12.97 -13.40 1.63
CA ASP A 129 12.08 -12.38 2.16
C ASP A 129 12.43 -10.99 1.62
N LEU A 130 13.72 -10.66 1.51
CA LEU A 130 14.19 -9.41 0.91
C LEU A 130 13.88 -9.32 -0.60
N ALA A 131 13.93 -10.44 -1.32
CA ALA A 131 13.57 -10.48 -2.74
C ALA A 131 12.06 -10.23 -2.95
N PHE A 132 11.21 -10.84 -2.13
CA PHE A 132 9.77 -10.56 -2.14
C PHE A 132 9.48 -9.11 -1.73
N ALA A 133 10.12 -8.62 -0.69
CA ALA A 133 9.97 -7.24 -0.23
C ALA A 133 10.35 -6.22 -1.32
N LEU A 134 11.51 -6.41 -1.98
CA LEU A 134 11.91 -5.56 -3.10
C LEU A 134 10.93 -5.67 -4.27
N SER A 135 10.39 -6.84 -4.54
CA SER A 135 9.36 -7.03 -5.56
C SER A 135 8.11 -6.18 -5.26
N VAL A 136 7.62 -6.22 -4.02
CA VAL A 136 6.48 -5.39 -3.59
C VAL A 136 6.79 -3.90 -3.72
N VAL A 137 7.98 -3.45 -3.33
CA VAL A 137 8.44 -2.06 -3.47
C VAL A 137 8.40 -1.63 -4.94
N LEU A 138 8.97 -2.43 -5.85
CA LEU A 138 9.03 -2.11 -7.27
C LEU A 138 7.65 -2.13 -7.93
N LEU A 139 6.76 -3.06 -7.54
CA LEU A 139 5.39 -3.11 -8.02
C LEU A 139 4.57 -1.90 -7.54
N GLY A 140 4.73 -1.48 -6.29
CA GLY A 140 4.12 -0.25 -5.76
C GLY A 140 4.59 1.00 -6.49
N LEU A 141 5.89 1.09 -6.80
CA LEU A 141 6.46 2.16 -7.60
C LEU A 141 5.92 2.15 -9.04
N LEU A 142 5.85 0.97 -9.68
CA LEU A 142 5.26 0.81 -11.00
C LEU A 142 3.80 1.29 -11.01
N MET A 143 3.04 0.95 -9.98
CA MET A 143 1.66 1.42 -9.84
C MET A 143 1.59 2.94 -9.77
N MET A 144 2.44 3.60 -8.98
CA MET A 144 2.47 5.06 -8.88
C MET A 144 2.73 5.73 -10.23
N VAL A 145 3.67 5.21 -11.01
CA VAL A 145 4.07 5.79 -12.31
C VAL A 145 3.01 5.53 -13.39
N THR A 146 2.31 4.40 -13.34
CA THR A 146 1.34 4.00 -14.37
C THR A 146 -0.08 4.52 -14.14
N ARG A 147 -0.37 5.16 -13.01
CA ARG A 147 -1.69 5.70 -12.66
C ARG A 147 -1.71 7.22 -12.70
N ARG A 148 -2.79 7.80 -13.23
CA ARG A 148 -3.02 9.26 -13.23
C ARG A 148 -3.84 9.75 -12.05
N ASN A 149 -4.64 8.88 -11.45
CA ASN A 149 -5.51 9.23 -10.35
C ASN A 149 -4.73 9.30 -9.04
N ALA A 150 -4.84 10.42 -8.31
CA ALA A 150 -4.13 10.64 -7.05
C ALA A 150 -4.43 9.56 -5.99
N VAL A 151 -5.68 9.08 -5.89
CA VAL A 151 -6.03 8.02 -4.93
C VAL A 151 -5.28 6.73 -5.23
N SER A 152 -5.21 6.33 -6.51
CA SER A 152 -4.47 5.13 -6.90
C SER A 152 -2.96 5.28 -6.76
N GLN A 153 -2.40 6.50 -6.95
CA GLN A 153 -1.00 6.78 -6.65
C GLN A 153 -0.70 6.66 -5.14
N VAL A 154 -1.59 7.18 -4.28
CA VAL A 154 -1.47 7.02 -2.83
C VAL A 154 -1.50 5.54 -2.44
N VAL A 155 -2.41 4.74 -3.02
CA VAL A 155 -2.45 3.29 -2.77
C VAL A 155 -1.14 2.64 -3.22
N GLY A 156 -0.62 2.97 -4.41
CA GLY A 156 0.69 2.47 -4.88
C GLY A 156 1.84 2.81 -3.93
N PHE A 157 1.86 4.04 -3.41
CA PHE A 157 2.85 4.45 -2.41
C PHE A 157 2.73 3.65 -1.10
N MET A 158 1.51 3.41 -0.64
CA MET A 158 1.27 2.63 0.58
C MET A 158 1.62 1.15 0.39
N SER A 159 1.43 0.60 -0.81
CA SER A 159 1.88 -0.76 -1.15
C SER A 159 3.40 -0.85 -1.20
N LEU A 160 4.08 0.17 -1.75
CA LEU A 160 5.53 0.30 -1.69
C LEU A 160 6.02 0.30 -0.24
N GLU A 161 5.41 1.11 0.62
CA GLU A 161 5.72 1.18 2.05
C GLU A 161 5.49 -0.16 2.75
N ASN A 162 4.47 -0.94 2.37
CA ASN A 162 4.26 -2.29 2.87
C ASN A 162 5.44 -3.22 2.52
N GLY A 163 6.03 -3.07 1.33
CA GLY A 163 7.25 -3.77 0.95
C GLY A 163 8.45 -3.40 1.83
N LEU A 164 8.61 -2.12 2.18
CA LEU A 164 9.67 -1.67 3.10
C LEU A 164 9.49 -2.25 4.51
N VAL A 165 8.25 -2.30 5.01
CA VAL A 165 7.95 -2.94 6.30
C VAL A 165 8.29 -4.43 6.26
N LEU A 166 7.93 -5.14 5.17
CA LEU A 166 8.27 -6.54 5.00
C LEU A 166 9.78 -6.76 5.02
N ALA A 167 10.56 -5.93 4.30
CA ALA A 167 12.02 -6.00 4.31
C ALA A 167 12.60 -5.80 5.71
N ALA A 168 12.09 -4.79 6.43
CA ALA A 168 12.59 -4.43 7.76
C ALA A 168 12.28 -5.51 8.81
N THR A 169 11.14 -6.18 8.70
CA THR A 169 10.73 -7.24 9.63
C THR A 169 11.41 -8.58 9.33
N GLY A 170 11.76 -8.85 8.06
CA GLY A 170 12.54 -10.03 7.65
C GLY A 170 14.02 -9.95 8.05
N ALA A 171 14.59 -8.75 8.11
CA ALA A 171 15.99 -8.53 8.49
C ALA A 171 16.11 -8.32 10.01
N LYS A 172 16.66 -9.31 10.70
CA LYS A 172 16.92 -9.21 12.15
C LYS A 172 17.78 -7.97 12.45
N GLY A 173 17.28 -7.08 13.32
CA GLY A 173 18.05 -5.94 13.85
C GLY A 173 17.81 -4.59 13.17
N MET A 174 16.68 -4.42 12.46
CA MET A 174 16.27 -3.11 11.90
C MET A 174 15.03 -2.51 12.60
N PRO A 175 15.00 -2.35 13.94
CA PRO A 175 13.84 -1.79 14.63
C PRO A 175 13.53 -0.36 14.17
N LEU A 176 14.56 0.43 13.88
CA LEU A 176 14.45 1.84 13.48
C LEU A 176 13.72 2.02 12.14
N VAL A 177 13.89 1.11 11.18
CA VAL A 177 13.17 1.15 9.90
C VAL A 177 11.68 0.87 10.11
N VAL A 178 11.35 -0.04 11.00
CA VAL A 178 9.95 -0.34 11.35
C VAL A 178 9.29 0.86 12.03
N GLU A 179 9.97 1.50 12.98
CA GLU A 179 9.47 2.70 13.67
C GLU A 179 9.25 3.88 12.71
N ILE A 180 10.20 4.11 11.80
CA ILE A 180 10.07 5.13 10.76
C ILE A 180 8.89 4.81 9.82
N SER A 181 8.73 3.55 9.38
CA SER A 181 7.62 3.15 8.51
C SER A 181 6.27 3.34 9.19
N VAL A 182 6.17 3.04 10.49
CA VAL A 182 4.96 3.30 11.28
C VAL A 182 4.67 4.80 11.35
N ALA A 183 5.68 5.63 11.62
CA ALA A 183 5.54 7.08 11.66
C ALA A 183 5.10 7.65 10.30
N PHE A 184 5.68 7.15 9.20
CA PHE A 184 5.28 7.51 7.83
C PHE A 184 3.83 7.12 7.53
N SER A 185 3.39 5.92 7.91
CA SER A 185 2.00 5.47 7.74
C SER A 185 1.01 6.39 8.45
N ILE A 186 1.33 6.77 9.68
CA ILE A 186 0.52 7.70 10.46
C ILE A 186 0.51 9.09 9.80
N LEU A 187 1.67 9.58 9.34
CA LEU A 187 1.77 10.86 8.65
C LEU A 187 0.94 10.88 7.36
N ILE A 188 1.01 9.83 6.54
CA ILE A 188 0.20 9.72 5.32
C ILE A 188 -1.28 9.68 5.66
N ALA A 189 -1.68 8.93 6.69
CA ALA A 189 -3.06 8.92 7.15
C ALA A 189 -3.52 10.33 7.54
N PHE A 190 -2.71 11.09 8.27
CA PHE A 190 -3.01 12.49 8.62
C PHE A 190 -3.08 13.41 7.40
N ILE A 191 -2.16 13.27 6.44
CA ILE A 191 -2.17 14.06 5.20
C ILE A 191 -3.45 13.76 4.40
N VAL A 192 -3.78 12.49 4.19
CA VAL A 192 -4.99 12.08 3.45
C VAL A 192 -6.24 12.58 4.15
N ILE A 193 -6.34 12.41 5.46
CA ILE A 193 -7.47 12.92 6.27
C ILE A 193 -7.49 14.45 6.25
N GLY A 194 -6.33 15.11 6.37
CA GLY A 194 -6.20 16.57 6.35
C GLY A 194 -6.64 17.18 5.02
N ILE A 195 -6.16 16.65 3.90
CA ILE A 195 -6.58 17.08 2.56
C ILE A 195 -8.09 16.87 2.39
N PHE A 196 -8.61 15.77 2.90
CA PHE A 196 -10.02 15.47 2.84
C PHE A 196 -10.87 16.48 3.64
N LEU A 197 -10.48 16.77 4.88
CA LEU A 197 -11.17 17.75 5.72
C LEU A 197 -11.10 19.16 5.10
N PHE A 198 -9.93 19.52 4.52
CA PHE A 198 -9.77 20.81 3.86
C PHE A 198 -10.65 20.92 2.60
N ARG A 199 -10.71 19.88 1.77
CA ARG A 199 -11.56 19.85 0.57
C ARG A 199 -13.05 19.82 0.88
N ILE A 200 -13.45 19.15 1.97
CA ILE A 200 -14.84 19.23 2.45
C ILE A 200 -15.18 20.67 2.85
N ARG A 201 -14.33 21.30 3.65
CA ARG A 201 -14.53 22.66 4.12
C ARG A 201 -14.64 23.64 2.95
N GLU A 202 -13.72 23.55 1.99
CA GLU A 202 -13.71 24.40 0.79
C GLU A 202 -14.98 24.22 -0.08
N ARG A 203 -15.52 23.02 -0.19
CA ARG A 203 -16.78 22.77 -0.92
C ARG A 203 -18.04 23.21 -0.16
N PHE A 204 -18.02 23.13 1.15
CA PHE A 204 -19.16 23.60 1.95
C PHE A 204 -19.16 25.11 2.12
N ASP A 205 -18.01 25.78 2.14
CA ASP A 205 -17.92 27.24 2.17
C ASP A 205 -18.28 27.86 0.80
N THR A 206 -18.21 27.14 -0.31
CA THR A 206 -18.62 27.58 -1.65
C THR A 206 -20.05 27.18 -2.04
N ILE A 207 -20.77 26.44 -1.22
CA ILE A 207 -22.22 26.26 -1.32
C ILE A 207 -22.89 27.32 -0.45
N ASP A 208 -22.52 28.56 -0.65
CA ASP A 208 -23.33 29.69 -0.24
C ASP A 208 -24.53 29.73 -1.21
N VAL A 209 -25.71 29.42 -0.69
CA VAL A 209 -26.97 29.44 -1.45
C VAL A 209 -27.21 30.82 -2.10
N GLN A 210 -26.60 31.86 -1.55
CA GLN A 210 -26.64 33.22 -2.10
C GLN A 210 -25.80 33.40 -3.38
N ALA A 211 -24.72 32.58 -3.59
CA ALA A 211 -23.95 32.61 -4.84
C ALA A 211 -24.74 31.99 -6.00
N LEU A 212 -25.61 31.02 -5.72
CA LEU A 212 -26.47 30.37 -6.73
C LEU A 212 -27.66 31.29 -7.10
N ASP A 213 -28.14 32.12 -6.21
CA ASP A 213 -29.21 33.11 -6.50
C ASP A 213 -28.70 34.27 -7.38
N ARG A 214 -27.45 34.66 -7.29
CA ARG A 214 -26.84 35.66 -8.20
C ARG A 214 -26.78 35.20 -9.64
N PHE A 215 -26.53 33.91 -9.89
CA PHE A 215 -26.53 33.33 -11.25
C PHE A 215 -27.93 33.13 -11.83
N ARG A 216 -28.98 33.18 -10.99
CA ARG A 216 -30.38 33.04 -11.41
C ARG A 216 -31.05 34.38 -11.75
N GLY A 217 -30.44 35.50 -11.37
CA GLY A 217 -30.96 36.84 -11.55
C GLY A 217 -30.54 37.56 -12.84
N GLU A 218 -29.59 37.04 -13.61
CA GLU A 218 -29.15 37.63 -14.88
C GLU A 218 -29.61 36.79 -16.07
N ARG A 219 -30.92 36.82 -16.32
CA ARG A 219 -31.45 36.61 -17.67
C ARG A 219 -32.19 37.89 -18.07
N PRO A 220 -31.75 38.51 -19.22
CA PRO A 220 -32.42 39.66 -19.85
C PRO A 220 -33.78 39.24 -20.37
#